data_e659f708bdba1d5dbe2b0477c6cb27da
#
_entry.id   e659f708bdba1d5dbe2b0477c6cb27da
#
_cell.length_a   1.000
_cell.length_b   1.000
_cell.length_c   1.000
_cell.angle_alpha   90.00
_cell.angle_beta   90.00
_cell.angle_gamma   90.00
#
_symmetry.space_group_name_H-M   'P 1'
#
loop_
_entity.id
_entity.type
_entity.pdbx_description
1 polymer ?
#
loop_
_entity_poly.entity_id
_entity_poly.type
_entity_poly.pdbx_seq_one_letter_code
_entity_poly.pdbx_strand_id
1 'polypeptide(L)'
;MKNFLKKYFGYEEFRPLQQEIVEGVLAGRDSVVLMPTGGGKSLCFQLPALMQDGLAVVVSPLISLMKDQVDALRANGVAAELVNSTLSPSEIYDVMERARRGELKLLYIAPERFASFGFENFLSTLKISLFAIDEAHCISEWGHDFRPDYRNLRSLRESFPRVPIIALTATATPRVREDIVKQLALREPSVYVSSFNRPNLSYEVMPKKDSLRTVLALLSEVKGESAIIYCFSRNDTENLVEKLNRHGFKAAAYHAGLSADTRRENQDRFIRDEVDVMVATIAFGMGIDKPDVRLVIHHGLPKSIEGYYQETGRAGRDGLPARCVLLFSYADKFKQDYFIRAISDPEEQRQAQEKLEQVLQYGYWKGCRRRYLLKYFNEEYPSGGCGNCDGCTAFAPLVLPEAGRVVLPARAGRAGAGGGDAYDQALFEELRSARMQEARRAGVPPYIVFGDKTLKEMAARLPQTAAAFMEISGVGEKKLSQYGELFMNIVRRHALAQLSAPSRPAAPAVSTYEETRNCLLQEMPIDKISLRRGLASGTIIGHIEKLLLEDPHLDVSYLRPPAGRLSAIQDAFEQSKGRALTPVREILGEDYSFDELRLARIFLGE
;
A
#
# COMPACT_ATOMS: atom_id res chain seq x y z
N MET A 1 1.38 5.32 -29.95
CA MET A 1 0.99 5.16 -28.53
C MET A 1 2.21 4.92 -27.64
N LYS A 2 3.01 3.84 -27.81
CA LYS A 2 4.17 3.52 -26.94
C LYS A 2 5.17 4.67 -26.83
N ASN A 3 5.45 5.42 -27.88
CA ASN A 3 6.33 6.60 -27.81
C ASN A 3 5.82 7.70 -26.89
N PHE A 4 4.51 7.98 -26.91
CA PHE A 4 3.89 8.94 -25.97
C PHE A 4 3.90 8.40 -24.54
N LEU A 5 3.62 7.11 -24.36
CA LEU A 5 3.67 6.44 -23.07
C LEU A 5 5.07 6.57 -22.44
N LYS A 6 6.12 6.27 -23.21
CA LYS A 6 7.52 6.41 -22.76
C LYS A 6 7.89 7.85 -22.49
N LYS A 7 7.59 8.74 -23.44
CA LYS A 7 7.97 10.16 -23.37
C LYS A 7 7.42 10.87 -22.12
N TYR A 8 6.11 10.74 -21.86
CA TYR A 8 5.44 11.50 -20.81
C TYR A 8 5.39 10.75 -19.48
N PHE A 9 5.22 9.42 -19.50
CA PHE A 9 4.99 8.62 -18.29
C PHE A 9 6.16 7.70 -17.92
N GLY A 10 7.13 7.51 -18.83
CA GLY A 10 8.31 6.68 -18.59
C GLY A 10 8.05 5.18 -18.59
N TYR A 11 6.92 4.72 -19.14
CA TYR A 11 6.58 3.31 -19.24
C TYR A 11 6.77 2.79 -20.66
N GLU A 12 7.31 1.59 -20.81
CA GLU A 12 7.53 0.95 -22.11
C GLU A 12 6.32 0.15 -22.58
N GLU A 13 5.57 -0.39 -21.62
CA GLU A 13 4.44 -1.26 -21.89
C GLU A 13 3.18 -0.82 -21.16
N PHE A 14 2.05 -1.14 -21.75
CA PHE A 14 0.75 -0.97 -21.15
C PHE A 14 0.47 -2.07 -20.12
N ARG A 15 -0.26 -1.74 -19.08
CA ARG A 15 -0.89 -2.73 -18.23
C ARG A 15 -2.06 -3.39 -18.98
N PRO A 16 -2.51 -4.58 -18.55
CA PRO A 16 -3.66 -5.25 -19.17
C PRO A 16 -4.85 -4.32 -19.40
N LEU A 17 -5.48 -4.41 -20.56
CA LEU A 17 -6.60 -3.60 -21.06
C LEU A 17 -6.29 -2.13 -21.36
N GLN A 18 -5.21 -1.52 -20.84
CA GLN A 18 -4.96 -0.09 -21.06
C GLN A 18 -4.82 0.27 -22.55
N GLN A 19 -4.11 -0.56 -23.32
CA GLN A 19 -3.91 -0.31 -24.75
C GLN A 19 -5.26 -0.35 -25.50
N GLU A 20 -6.07 -1.36 -25.27
CA GLU A 20 -7.38 -1.55 -25.89
C GLU A 20 -8.34 -0.40 -25.56
N ILE A 21 -8.31 0.08 -24.31
CA ILE A 21 -9.11 1.22 -23.86
C ILE A 21 -8.66 2.48 -24.60
N VAL A 22 -7.36 2.76 -24.64
CA VAL A 22 -6.81 3.93 -25.34
C VAL A 22 -7.15 3.89 -26.82
N GLU A 23 -7.02 2.75 -27.49
CA GLU A 23 -7.42 2.55 -28.90
C GLU A 23 -8.92 2.80 -29.10
N GLY A 24 -9.75 2.32 -28.17
CA GLY A 24 -11.19 2.55 -28.20
C GLY A 24 -11.56 4.04 -28.14
N VAL A 25 -10.92 4.77 -27.22
CA VAL A 25 -11.11 6.22 -27.06
C VAL A 25 -10.61 6.98 -28.29
N LEU A 26 -9.44 6.63 -28.82
CA LEU A 26 -8.89 7.25 -30.03
C LEU A 26 -9.77 7.01 -31.27
N ALA A 27 -10.49 5.89 -31.30
CA ALA A 27 -11.47 5.58 -32.34
C ALA A 27 -12.83 6.28 -32.14
N GLY A 28 -12.95 7.16 -31.12
CA GLY A 28 -14.18 7.93 -30.85
C GLY A 28 -15.30 7.11 -30.20
N ARG A 29 -15.01 5.95 -29.60
CA ARG A 29 -16.00 5.09 -28.93
C ARG A 29 -16.21 5.51 -27.49
N ASP A 30 -17.47 5.51 -27.07
CA ASP A 30 -17.79 5.62 -25.63
C ASP A 30 -17.31 4.37 -24.88
N SER A 31 -16.89 4.55 -23.64
CA SER A 31 -16.32 3.45 -22.87
C SER A 31 -16.70 3.51 -21.40
N VAL A 32 -16.96 2.33 -20.81
CA VAL A 32 -17.09 2.15 -19.36
C VAL A 32 -15.91 1.30 -18.89
N VAL A 33 -15.10 1.85 -18.00
CA VAL A 33 -13.85 1.24 -17.55
C VAL A 33 -13.90 0.94 -16.05
N LEU A 34 -13.89 -0.34 -15.72
CA LEU A 34 -13.77 -0.83 -14.35
C LEU A 34 -12.34 -1.34 -14.13
N MET A 35 -11.59 -0.60 -13.34
CA MET A 35 -10.21 -0.99 -12.98
C MET A 35 -9.98 -0.69 -11.49
N PRO A 36 -9.30 -1.58 -10.76
CA PRO A 36 -9.03 -1.36 -9.34
C PRO A 36 -8.26 -0.07 -9.10
N THR A 37 -8.31 0.45 -7.89
CA THR A 37 -7.45 1.55 -7.47
C THR A 37 -5.99 1.14 -7.63
N GLY A 38 -5.16 2.02 -8.21
CA GLY A 38 -3.77 1.69 -8.60
C GLY A 38 -3.64 0.88 -9.90
N GLY A 39 -4.75 0.53 -10.57
CA GLY A 39 -4.75 -0.15 -11.88
C GLY A 39 -4.27 0.71 -13.06
N GLY A 40 -4.15 2.03 -12.85
CA GLY A 40 -3.72 2.96 -13.90
C GLY A 40 -4.86 3.53 -14.74
N LYS A 41 -6.06 3.70 -14.15
CA LYS A 41 -7.24 4.29 -14.80
C LYS A 41 -6.94 5.63 -15.49
N SER A 42 -6.21 6.52 -14.81
CA SER A 42 -5.93 7.87 -15.31
C SER A 42 -5.19 7.86 -16.65
N LEU A 43 -4.31 6.89 -16.89
CA LEU A 43 -3.60 6.75 -18.16
C LEU A 43 -4.55 6.50 -19.34
N CYS A 44 -5.66 5.82 -19.10
CA CYS A 44 -6.65 5.47 -20.13
C CYS A 44 -7.34 6.68 -20.78
N PHE A 45 -7.34 7.83 -20.12
CA PHE A 45 -7.83 9.09 -20.70
C PHE A 45 -6.73 10.14 -20.89
N GLN A 46 -5.68 10.13 -20.07
CA GLN A 46 -4.57 11.08 -20.18
C GLN A 46 -3.77 10.85 -21.47
N LEU A 47 -3.47 9.61 -21.80
CA LEU A 47 -2.71 9.29 -23.01
C LEU A 47 -3.45 9.65 -24.31
N PRO A 48 -4.73 9.27 -24.53
CA PRO A 48 -5.46 9.72 -25.70
C PRO A 48 -5.63 11.24 -25.77
N ALA A 49 -5.78 11.94 -24.63
CA ALA A 49 -5.81 13.39 -24.59
C ALA A 49 -4.54 14.04 -25.15
N LEU A 50 -3.37 13.42 -24.91
CA LEU A 50 -2.09 13.90 -25.47
C LEU A 50 -1.94 13.61 -26.96
N MET A 51 -2.58 12.56 -27.45
CA MET A 51 -2.46 12.10 -28.83
C MET A 51 -3.48 12.76 -29.78
N GLN A 52 -4.58 13.26 -29.23
CA GLN A 52 -5.63 13.93 -30.00
C GLN A 52 -5.42 15.44 -30.03
N ASP A 53 -5.94 16.07 -31.09
CA ASP A 53 -6.01 17.52 -31.17
C ASP A 53 -7.27 18.04 -30.46
N GLY A 54 -7.10 19.04 -29.59
CA GLY A 54 -8.16 19.59 -28.76
C GLY A 54 -7.90 19.41 -27.27
N LEU A 55 -8.92 19.71 -26.47
CA LEU A 55 -8.92 19.67 -25.01
C LEU A 55 -9.67 18.45 -24.49
N ALA A 56 -9.09 17.67 -23.61
CA ALA A 56 -9.79 16.68 -22.82
C ALA A 56 -10.34 17.31 -21.53
N VAL A 57 -11.61 17.13 -21.28
CA VAL A 57 -12.29 17.61 -20.07
C VAL A 57 -12.48 16.44 -19.12
N VAL A 58 -11.91 16.54 -17.91
CA VAL A 58 -11.95 15.50 -16.89
C VAL A 58 -12.85 15.95 -15.75
N VAL A 59 -13.94 15.24 -15.53
CA VAL A 59 -14.84 15.47 -14.40
C VAL A 59 -14.43 14.58 -13.24
N SER A 60 -14.10 15.17 -12.09
CA SER A 60 -13.72 14.43 -10.89
C SER A 60 -14.38 15.04 -9.65
N PRO A 61 -14.85 14.20 -8.68
CA PRO A 61 -15.65 14.68 -7.55
C PRO A 61 -14.81 15.30 -6.44
N LEU A 62 -13.48 15.31 -6.57
CA LEU A 62 -12.58 15.61 -5.46
C LEU A 62 -11.47 16.59 -5.85
N ILE A 63 -11.50 17.74 -5.21
CA ILE A 63 -10.55 18.85 -5.43
C ILE A 63 -9.10 18.40 -5.20
N SER A 64 -8.85 17.63 -4.13
CA SER A 64 -7.50 17.14 -3.81
C SER A 64 -6.96 16.19 -4.87
N LEU A 65 -7.79 15.25 -5.36
CA LEU A 65 -7.39 14.33 -6.43
C LEU A 65 -7.09 15.06 -7.73
N MET A 66 -7.93 16.03 -8.10
CA MET A 66 -7.69 16.85 -9.28
C MET A 66 -6.35 17.57 -9.19
N LYS A 67 -6.03 18.14 -8.02
CA LYS A 67 -4.76 18.83 -7.79
C LYS A 67 -3.57 17.88 -7.96
N ASP A 68 -3.60 16.72 -7.29
CA ASP A 68 -2.53 15.73 -7.36
C ASP A 68 -2.29 15.24 -8.79
N GLN A 69 -3.36 14.99 -9.56
CA GLN A 69 -3.25 14.59 -10.96
C GLN A 69 -2.72 15.71 -11.87
N VAL A 70 -3.18 16.94 -11.67
CA VAL A 70 -2.68 18.11 -12.44
C VAL A 70 -1.21 18.36 -12.13
N ASP A 71 -0.81 18.31 -10.86
CA ASP A 71 0.58 18.50 -10.45
C ASP A 71 1.50 17.40 -11.05
N ALA A 72 1.05 16.15 -11.05
CA ALA A 72 1.77 15.05 -11.69
C ALA A 72 1.88 15.21 -13.22
N LEU A 73 0.82 15.65 -13.88
CA LEU A 73 0.84 15.94 -15.33
C LEU A 73 1.80 17.07 -15.68
N ARG A 74 1.77 18.16 -14.93
CA ARG A 74 2.69 19.31 -15.10
C ARG A 74 4.14 18.88 -14.89
N ALA A 75 4.42 18.06 -13.87
CA ALA A 75 5.75 17.51 -13.63
C ALA A 75 6.24 16.61 -14.79
N ASN A 76 5.32 15.97 -15.51
CA ASN A 76 5.60 15.20 -16.71
C ASN A 76 5.64 16.05 -17.99
N GLY A 77 5.50 17.38 -17.90
CA GLY A 77 5.54 18.30 -19.02
C GLY A 77 4.24 18.41 -19.82
N VAL A 78 3.11 18.02 -19.23
CA VAL A 78 1.77 18.11 -19.82
C VAL A 78 1.07 19.39 -19.37
N ALA A 79 0.53 20.16 -20.30
CA ALA A 79 -0.25 21.35 -20.02
C ALA A 79 -1.64 20.97 -19.48
N ALA A 80 -1.80 20.93 -18.17
CA ALA A 80 -3.03 20.60 -17.47
C ALA A 80 -3.39 21.67 -16.44
N GLU A 81 -4.67 21.94 -16.28
CA GLU A 81 -5.23 22.88 -15.31
C GLU A 81 -6.46 22.28 -14.63
N LEU A 82 -6.86 22.91 -13.51
CA LEU A 82 -8.10 22.56 -12.82
C LEU A 82 -8.97 23.80 -12.59
N VAL A 83 -10.28 23.59 -12.55
CA VAL A 83 -11.27 24.62 -12.16
C VAL A 83 -12.19 24.03 -11.10
N ASN A 84 -12.15 24.63 -9.90
CA ASN A 84 -13.00 24.21 -8.78
C ASN A 84 -13.43 25.43 -7.93
N SER A 85 -14.11 25.19 -6.82
CA SER A 85 -14.64 26.23 -5.91
C SER A 85 -13.58 26.94 -5.07
N THR A 86 -12.32 26.50 -5.08
CA THR A 86 -11.26 27.15 -4.28
C THR A 86 -10.52 28.24 -5.04
N LEU A 87 -10.70 28.33 -6.36
CA LEU A 87 -10.08 29.35 -7.21
C LEU A 87 -10.88 30.65 -7.17
N SER A 88 -10.15 31.76 -7.18
CA SER A 88 -10.73 33.08 -7.36
C SER A 88 -11.33 33.27 -8.77
N PRO A 89 -12.27 34.20 -8.96
CA PRO A 89 -12.82 34.49 -10.28
C PRO A 89 -11.76 34.87 -11.33
N SER A 90 -10.68 35.57 -10.94
CA SER A 90 -9.57 35.91 -11.83
C SER A 90 -8.78 34.69 -12.26
N GLU A 91 -8.45 33.79 -11.35
CA GLU A 91 -7.75 32.53 -11.68
C GLU A 91 -8.58 31.66 -12.61
N ILE A 92 -9.89 31.56 -12.36
CA ILE A 92 -10.82 30.83 -13.26
C ILE A 92 -10.80 31.45 -14.67
N TYR A 93 -10.89 32.79 -14.75
CA TYR A 93 -10.85 33.50 -16.02
C TYR A 93 -9.54 33.21 -16.78
N ASP A 94 -8.39 33.27 -16.11
CA ASP A 94 -7.09 33.00 -16.72
C ASP A 94 -6.99 31.54 -17.26
N VAL A 95 -7.49 30.57 -16.50
CA VAL A 95 -7.55 29.16 -16.97
C VAL A 95 -8.45 29.03 -18.20
N MET A 96 -9.63 29.67 -18.19
CA MET A 96 -10.57 29.63 -19.31
C MET A 96 -9.99 30.28 -20.56
N GLU A 97 -9.26 31.40 -20.44
CA GLU A 97 -8.58 32.05 -21.57
C GLU A 97 -7.44 31.19 -22.13
N ARG A 98 -6.66 30.53 -21.30
CA ARG A 98 -5.64 29.59 -21.76
C ARG A 98 -6.25 28.39 -22.48
N ALA A 99 -7.41 27.90 -22.02
CA ALA A 99 -8.16 26.86 -22.70
C ALA A 99 -8.63 27.32 -24.09
N ARG A 100 -9.19 28.56 -24.22
CA ARG A 100 -9.60 29.14 -25.50
C ARG A 100 -8.44 29.29 -26.50
N ARG A 101 -7.24 29.64 -26.00
CA ARG A 101 -6.05 29.76 -26.84
C ARG A 101 -5.44 28.40 -27.23
N GLY A 102 -6.04 27.28 -26.76
CA GLY A 102 -5.52 25.93 -27.05
C GLY A 102 -4.21 25.59 -26.35
N GLU A 103 -3.86 26.30 -25.28
CA GLU A 103 -2.65 26.09 -24.51
C GLU A 103 -2.73 24.87 -23.58
N LEU A 104 -3.92 24.33 -23.36
CA LEU A 104 -4.18 23.20 -22.44
C LEU A 104 -4.48 21.92 -23.21
N LYS A 105 -4.03 20.80 -22.66
CA LYS A 105 -4.37 19.44 -23.12
C LYS A 105 -5.43 18.77 -22.25
N LEU A 106 -5.41 19.04 -20.93
CA LEU A 106 -6.41 18.52 -20.02
C LEU A 106 -6.92 19.64 -19.09
N LEU A 107 -8.24 19.66 -18.89
CA LEU A 107 -8.90 20.54 -17.96
C LEU A 107 -9.74 19.71 -16.97
N TYR A 108 -9.32 19.71 -15.70
CA TYR A 108 -10.05 19.04 -14.63
C TYR A 108 -11.10 19.96 -14.03
N ILE A 109 -12.31 19.45 -13.87
CA ILE A 109 -13.46 20.22 -13.37
C ILE A 109 -14.24 19.43 -12.33
N ALA A 110 -14.73 20.16 -11.32
CA ALA A 110 -15.66 19.60 -10.36
C ALA A 110 -17.09 19.53 -10.95
N PRO A 111 -17.88 18.48 -10.66
CA PRO A 111 -19.18 18.25 -11.28
C PRO A 111 -20.20 19.37 -11.07
N GLU A 112 -20.15 20.06 -9.94
CA GLU A 112 -20.99 21.22 -9.61
C GLU A 112 -20.82 22.40 -10.59
N ARG A 113 -19.73 22.45 -11.34
CA ARG A 113 -19.52 23.50 -12.36
C ARG A 113 -20.47 23.38 -13.54
N PHE A 114 -20.96 22.20 -13.83
CA PHE A 114 -21.96 22.01 -14.90
C PHE A 114 -23.32 22.63 -14.56
N ALA A 115 -23.63 22.82 -13.27
CA ALA A 115 -24.79 23.57 -12.83
C ALA A 115 -24.60 25.10 -12.92
N SER A 116 -23.36 25.58 -13.15
CA SER A 116 -23.06 27.02 -13.20
C SER A 116 -23.48 27.61 -14.53
N PHE A 117 -24.23 28.73 -14.47
CA PHE A 117 -24.71 29.43 -15.67
C PHE A 117 -23.56 29.82 -16.61
N GLY A 118 -23.70 29.49 -17.87
CA GLY A 118 -22.75 29.84 -18.95
C GLY A 118 -21.54 28.94 -19.07
N PHE A 119 -21.33 27.94 -18.18
CA PHE A 119 -20.18 27.05 -18.28
C PHE A 119 -20.25 26.11 -19.48
N GLU A 120 -21.40 25.53 -19.78
CA GLU A 120 -21.61 24.73 -21.00
C GLU A 120 -21.42 25.56 -22.27
N ASN A 121 -21.90 26.81 -22.28
CA ASN A 121 -21.64 27.75 -23.39
C ASN A 121 -20.14 28.01 -23.58
N PHE A 122 -19.39 28.12 -22.49
CA PHE A 122 -17.94 28.22 -22.59
C PHE A 122 -17.34 26.96 -23.22
N LEU A 123 -17.69 25.76 -22.75
CA LEU A 123 -17.21 24.51 -23.33
C LEU A 123 -17.55 24.39 -24.83
N SER A 124 -18.69 24.86 -25.27
CA SER A 124 -19.10 24.82 -26.69
C SER A 124 -18.23 25.70 -27.61
N THR A 125 -17.49 26.67 -27.04
CA THR A 125 -16.51 27.49 -27.79
C THR A 125 -15.18 26.79 -28.00
N LEU A 126 -14.94 25.63 -27.35
CA LEU A 126 -13.69 24.91 -27.36
C LEU A 126 -13.74 23.68 -28.29
N LYS A 127 -12.60 23.31 -28.84
CA LYS A 127 -12.44 22.03 -29.50
C LYS A 127 -12.23 20.93 -28.46
N ILE A 128 -13.31 20.28 -28.02
CA ILE A 128 -13.26 19.19 -27.07
C ILE A 128 -12.95 17.88 -27.79
N SER A 129 -11.93 17.16 -27.32
CA SER A 129 -11.51 15.86 -27.88
C SER A 129 -12.10 14.68 -27.12
N LEU A 130 -12.37 14.83 -25.80
CA LEU A 130 -12.75 13.73 -24.90
C LEU A 130 -13.39 14.28 -23.64
N PHE A 131 -14.44 13.62 -23.15
CA PHE A 131 -14.90 13.75 -21.77
C PHE A 131 -14.50 12.50 -20.97
N ALA A 132 -13.77 12.69 -19.87
CA ALA A 132 -13.44 11.62 -18.93
C ALA A 132 -14.21 11.85 -17.62
N ILE A 133 -15.06 10.90 -17.25
CA ILE A 133 -15.86 10.95 -16.02
C ILE A 133 -15.20 10.01 -15.01
N ASP A 134 -14.41 10.59 -14.12
CA ASP A 134 -13.75 9.83 -13.05
C ASP A 134 -14.73 9.58 -11.89
N GLU A 135 -14.51 8.48 -11.15
CA GLU A 135 -15.41 7.98 -10.12
C GLU A 135 -16.88 7.94 -10.57
N ALA A 136 -17.11 7.45 -11.80
CA ALA A 136 -18.42 7.45 -12.46
C ALA A 136 -19.54 6.75 -11.66
N HIS A 137 -19.19 5.89 -10.67
CA HIS A 137 -20.16 5.28 -9.76
C HIS A 137 -20.94 6.32 -8.93
N CYS A 138 -20.39 7.55 -8.79
CA CYS A 138 -21.07 8.65 -8.10
C CYS A 138 -22.39 9.10 -8.78
N ILE A 139 -22.62 8.73 -10.05
CA ILE A 139 -23.85 9.06 -10.77
C ILE A 139 -25.03 8.19 -10.34
N SER A 140 -24.76 7.03 -9.76
CA SER A 140 -25.74 6.00 -9.43
C SER A 140 -26.16 6.04 -7.97
N GLU A 141 -27.46 6.04 -7.70
CA GLU A 141 -28.02 5.89 -6.34
C GLU A 141 -27.68 4.52 -5.72
N TRP A 142 -27.39 3.53 -6.56
CA TRP A 142 -26.95 2.20 -6.14
C TRP A 142 -25.45 2.11 -5.86
N GLY A 143 -24.71 3.20 -6.16
CA GLY A 143 -23.30 3.34 -5.85
C GLY A 143 -23.08 3.46 -4.33
N HIS A 144 -21.82 3.37 -3.91
CA HIS A 144 -21.48 3.51 -2.50
C HIS A 144 -21.24 4.99 -2.07
N ASP A 145 -21.16 5.91 -3.05
CA ASP A 145 -20.99 7.37 -2.84
C ASP A 145 -21.77 8.15 -3.89
N PHE A 146 -23.08 8.12 -3.79
CA PHE A 146 -23.96 8.86 -4.71
C PHE A 146 -23.78 10.37 -4.54
N ARG A 147 -23.67 11.10 -5.68
CA ARG A 147 -23.57 12.57 -5.73
C ARG A 147 -24.56 13.15 -6.74
N PRO A 148 -25.55 13.91 -6.27
CA PRO A 148 -26.58 14.48 -7.14
C PRO A 148 -26.03 15.30 -8.31
N ASP A 149 -24.91 16.02 -8.10
CA ASP A 149 -24.28 16.87 -9.13
C ASP A 149 -23.84 16.08 -10.38
N TYR A 150 -23.53 14.77 -10.23
CA TYR A 150 -23.20 13.92 -11.38
C TYR A 150 -24.36 13.70 -12.35
N ARG A 151 -25.59 13.87 -11.92
CA ARG A 151 -26.77 13.77 -12.82
C ARG A 151 -26.79 14.85 -13.89
N ASN A 152 -26.20 16.02 -13.61
CA ASN A 152 -26.11 17.11 -14.58
C ASN A 152 -25.23 16.74 -15.79
N LEU A 153 -24.35 15.73 -15.66
CA LEU A 153 -23.46 15.28 -16.74
C LEU A 153 -24.18 14.66 -17.93
N ARG A 154 -25.48 14.36 -17.80
CA ARG A 154 -26.32 13.91 -18.92
C ARG A 154 -26.37 14.96 -20.05
N SER A 155 -26.36 16.24 -19.71
CA SER A 155 -26.36 17.36 -20.67
C SER A 155 -25.17 17.35 -21.62
N LEU A 156 -24.02 16.75 -21.18
CA LEU A 156 -22.85 16.60 -22.03
C LEU A 156 -23.12 15.89 -23.33
N ARG A 157 -23.97 14.85 -23.31
CA ARG A 157 -24.33 14.11 -24.52
C ARG A 157 -25.20 14.93 -25.46
N GLU A 158 -26.05 15.76 -24.91
CA GLU A 158 -26.94 16.65 -25.68
C GLU A 158 -26.12 17.78 -26.34
N SER A 159 -25.24 18.40 -25.57
CA SER A 159 -24.40 19.53 -26.02
C SER A 159 -23.24 19.10 -26.93
N PHE A 160 -22.70 17.89 -26.73
CA PHE A 160 -21.55 17.36 -27.45
C PHE A 160 -21.79 15.96 -28.03
N PRO A 161 -22.72 15.83 -29.00
CA PRO A 161 -23.18 14.51 -29.47
C PRO A 161 -22.10 13.66 -30.15
N ARG A 162 -20.96 14.25 -30.59
CA ARG A 162 -19.91 13.54 -31.32
C ARG A 162 -18.66 13.27 -30.47
N VAL A 163 -18.53 13.90 -29.30
CA VAL A 163 -17.37 13.74 -28.44
C VAL A 163 -17.47 12.43 -27.67
N PRO A 164 -16.44 11.57 -27.67
CA PRO A 164 -16.46 10.34 -26.89
C PRO A 164 -16.46 10.63 -25.38
N ILE A 165 -17.16 9.77 -24.64
CA ILE A 165 -17.19 9.80 -23.17
C ILE A 165 -16.56 8.51 -22.65
N ILE A 166 -15.55 8.62 -21.79
CA ILE A 166 -15.00 7.51 -21.02
C ILE A 166 -15.41 7.66 -19.56
N ALA A 167 -16.17 6.70 -19.04
CA ALA A 167 -16.60 6.63 -17.64
C ALA A 167 -15.71 5.63 -16.89
N LEU A 168 -15.03 6.08 -15.81
CA LEU A 168 -14.06 5.25 -15.09
C LEU A 168 -14.47 5.12 -13.63
N THR A 169 -14.31 3.91 -13.08
CA THR A 169 -14.52 3.66 -11.66
C THR A 169 -13.68 2.47 -11.17
N ALA A 170 -13.42 2.43 -9.86
CA ALA A 170 -12.76 1.29 -9.23
C ALA A 170 -13.75 0.20 -8.81
N THR A 171 -15.01 0.55 -8.55
CA THR A 171 -16.02 -0.31 -7.96
C THR A 171 -17.36 -0.06 -8.60
N ALA A 172 -17.91 -1.03 -9.30
CA ALA A 172 -19.27 -0.99 -9.81
C ALA A 172 -19.83 -2.39 -9.98
N THR A 173 -20.95 -2.66 -9.30
CA THR A 173 -21.74 -3.86 -9.53
C THR A 173 -22.39 -3.82 -10.94
N PRO A 174 -22.89 -4.92 -11.50
CA PRO A 174 -23.59 -4.92 -12.78
C PRO A 174 -24.69 -3.85 -12.86
N ARG A 175 -25.47 -3.69 -11.80
CA ARG A 175 -26.55 -2.68 -11.73
C ARG A 175 -26.01 -1.24 -11.80
N VAL A 176 -24.90 -0.95 -11.10
CA VAL A 176 -24.26 0.38 -11.16
C VAL A 176 -23.71 0.67 -12.56
N ARG A 177 -23.17 -0.36 -13.24
CA ARG A 177 -22.66 -0.22 -14.63
C ARG A 177 -23.78 0.15 -15.61
N GLU A 178 -24.90 -0.55 -15.53
CA GLU A 178 -26.08 -0.26 -16.37
C GLU A 178 -26.60 1.17 -16.12
N ASP A 179 -26.62 1.59 -14.86
CA ASP A 179 -27.05 2.93 -14.49
C ASP A 179 -26.08 4.02 -15.00
N ILE A 180 -24.76 3.81 -14.92
CA ILE A 180 -23.75 4.70 -15.52
C ILE A 180 -24.03 4.89 -17.03
N VAL A 181 -24.22 3.80 -17.76
CA VAL A 181 -24.52 3.85 -19.21
C VAL A 181 -25.78 4.67 -19.49
N LYS A 182 -26.84 4.44 -18.72
CA LYS A 182 -28.11 5.11 -18.87
C LYS A 182 -28.05 6.60 -18.52
N GLN A 183 -27.44 6.93 -17.36
CA GLN A 183 -27.41 8.30 -16.86
C GLN A 183 -26.50 9.21 -17.69
N LEU A 184 -25.36 8.70 -18.19
CA LEU A 184 -24.48 9.44 -19.11
C LEU A 184 -24.92 9.38 -20.56
N ALA A 185 -26.03 8.67 -20.88
CA ALA A 185 -26.53 8.45 -22.24
C ALA A 185 -25.41 7.98 -23.22
N LEU A 186 -24.58 7.01 -22.77
CA LEU A 186 -23.47 6.48 -23.56
C LEU A 186 -24.01 5.72 -24.78
N ARG A 187 -23.33 5.85 -25.93
CA ARG A 187 -23.72 5.23 -27.20
C ARG A 187 -22.90 3.95 -27.43
N GLU A 188 -23.59 2.81 -27.38
CA GLU A 188 -22.99 1.48 -27.59
C GLU A 188 -21.59 1.37 -26.96
N PRO A 189 -21.48 1.64 -25.63
CA PRO A 189 -20.16 1.75 -25.01
C PRO A 189 -19.45 0.42 -24.98
N SER A 190 -18.14 0.46 -25.25
CA SER A 190 -17.27 -0.67 -24.92
C SER A 190 -17.09 -0.78 -23.41
N VAL A 191 -17.37 -1.97 -22.84
CA VAL A 191 -17.24 -2.20 -21.40
C VAL A 191 -15.97 -2.99 -21.12
N TYR A 192 -15.05 -2.38 -20.41
CA TYR A 192 -13.76 -2.98 -20.01
C TYR A 192 -13.77 -3.25 -18.51
N VAL A 193 -13.60 -4.51 -18.14
CA VAL A 193 -13.53 -4.92 -16.72
C VAL A 193 -12.17 -5.57 -16.48
N SER A 194 -11.31 -4.87 -15.78
CA SER A 194 -10.03 -5.42 -15.31
C SER A 194 -10.25 -6.27 -14.06
N SER A 195 -9.37 -7.24 -13.86
CA SER A 195 -9.38 -8.03 -12.63
C SER A 195 -9.28 -7.12 -11.40
N PHE A 196 -10.12 -7.39 -10.39
CA PHE A 196 -10.04 -6.77 -9.07
C PHE A 196 -8.90 -7.34 -8.22
N ASN A 197 -8.18 -8.32 -8.74
CA ASN A 197 -7.06 -8.93 -8.03
C ASN A 197 -5.88 -7.96 -7.89
N ARG A 198 -5.43 -7.76 -6.65
CA ARG A 198 -4.23 -7.00 -6.29
C ARG A 198 -3.23 -7.96 -5.63
N PRO A 199 -2.39 -8.68 -6.43
CA PRO A 199 -1.51 -9.73 -5.91
C PRO A 199 -0.47 -9.21 -4.90
N ASN A 200 -0.11 -7.94 -4.97
CA ASN A 200 0.83 -7.29 -4.05
C ASN A 200 0.25 -6.95 -2.67
N LEU A 201 -1.07 -7.07 -2.47
CA LEU A 201 -1.69 -6.84 -1.17
C LEU A 201 -1.84 -8.14 -0.41
N SER A 202 -1.41 -8.18 0.85
CA SER A 202 -1.80 -9.24 1.78
C SER A 202 -3.04 -8.82 2.58
N TYR A 203 -3.92 -9.79 2.87
CA TYR A 203 -5.14 -9.55 3.65
C TYR A 203 -5.14 -10.39 4.91
N GLU A 204 -5.34 -9.76 6.05
CA GLU A 204 -5.34 -10.40 7.34
C GLU A 204 -6.52 -9.94 8.20
N VAL A 205 -7.13 -10.86 8.94
CA VAL A 205 -8.16 -10.56 9.93
C VAL A 205 -7.66 -11.02 11.28
N MET A 206 -7.44 -10.07 12.19
CA MET A 206 -6.92 -10.31 13.53
C MET A 206 -7.99 -10.01 14.60
N PRO A 207 -8.02 -10.76 15.72
CA PRO A 207 -8.88 -10.41 16.86
C PRO A 207 -8.55 -9.01 17.38
N LYS A 208 -9.57 -8.22 17.69
CA LYS A 208 -9.43 -6.87 18.27
C LYS A 208 -9.17 -6.93 19.79
N LYS A 209 -8.23 -7.78 20.21
CA LYS A 209 -7.71 -7.79 21.59
C LYS A 209 -6.47 -6.91 21.66
N ASP A 210 -6.29 -6.16 22.75
CA ASP A 210 -5.12 -5.28 22.94
C ASP A 210 -4.82 -4.45 21.70
N SER A 211 -5.85 -3.85 21.11
CA SER A 211 -5.79 -3.23 19.78
C SER A 211 -4.66 -2.20 19.64
N LEU A 212 -4.34 -1.44 20.71
CA LEU A 212 -3.23 -0.50 20.69
C LEU A 212 -1.89 -1.22 20.53
N ARG A 213 -1.63 -2.28 21.31
CA ARG A 213 -0.38 -3.06 21.21
C ARG A 213 -0.25 -3.72 19.83
N THR A 214 -1.34 -4.22 19.30
CA THR A 214 -1.38 -4.78 17.94
C THR A 214 -1.03 -3.72 16.89
N VAL A 215 -1.63 -2.52 16.97
CA VAL A 215 -1.32 -1.41 16.06
C VAL A 215 0.14 -0.99 16.17
N LEU A 216 0.67 -0.83 17.39
CA LEU A 216 2.08 -0.47 17.63
C LEU A 216 3.03 -1.51 17.02
N ALA A 217 2.75 -2.80 17.19
CA ALA A 217 3.55 -3.88 16.63
C ALA A 217 3.53 -3.86 15.09
N LEU A 218 2.35 -3.71 14.47
CA LEU A 218 2.21 -3.60 13.01
C LEU A 218 2.96 -2.38 12.44
N LEU A 219 2.83 -1.22 13.08
CA LEU A 219 3.54 0.00 12.68
C LEU A 219 5.06 -0.13 12.84
N SER A 220 5.53 -0.88 13.85
CA SER A 220 6.97 -1.10 14.06
C SER A 220 7.59 -1.93 12.93
N GLU A 221 6.83 -2.82 12.29
CA GLU A 221 7.31 -3.60 11.13
C GLU A 221 7.50 -2.74 9.86
N VAL A 222 6.76 -1.63 9.76
CA VAL A 222 6.82 -0.69 8.61
C VAL A 222 7.34 0.70 9.02
N LYS A 223 8.22 0.75 10.04
CA LYS A 223 8.73 2.02 10.56
C LYS A 223 9.41 2.86 9.49
N GLY A 224 8.98 4.13 9.38
CA GLY A 224 9.46 5.09 8.37
C GLY A 224 8.80 4.91 6.99
N GLU A 225 7.80 4.04 6.91
CA GLU A 225 6.94 3.88 5.75
C GLU A 225 5.55 4.45 6.05
N SER A 226 4.79 4.74 4.99
CA SER A 226 3.46 5.33 5.14
C SER A 226 2.41 4.28 5.52
N ALA A 227 1.59 4.61 6.53
CA ALA A 227 0.48 3.78 6.99
C ALA A 227 -0.82 4.59 7.12
N ILE A 228 -1.96 3.94 6.89
CA ILE A 228 -3.30 4.51 7.11
C ILE A 228 -4.04 3.61 8.11
N ILE A 229 -4.68 4.23 9.11
CA ILE A 229 -5.51 3.53 10.09
C ILE A 229 -6.94 4.10 10.04
N TYR A 230 -7.89 3.27 9.65
CA TYR A 230 -9.30 3.65 9.63
C TYR A 230 -9.97 3.37 10.96
N CYS A 231 -10.50 4.42 11.59
CA CYS A 231 -11.26 4.38 12.83
C CYS A 231 -12.75 4.64 12.58
N PHE A 232 -13.58 4.12 13.49
CA PHE A 232 -15.02 4.27 13.40
C PHE A 232 -15.51 5.69 13.70
N SER A 233 -14.97 6.35 14.73
CA SER A 233 -15.41 7.65 15.20
C SER A 233 -14.28 8.69 15.20
N ARG A 234 -14.66 9.98 15.23
CA ARG A 234 -13.75 11.13 15.38
C ARG A 234 -12.92 10.99 16.65
N ASN A 235 -13.59 10.66 17.77
CA ASN A 235 -12.94 10.52 19.08
C ASN A 235 -11.94 9.34 19.09
N ASP A 236 -12.29 8.19 18.48
CA ASP A 236 -11.34 7.07 18.34
C ASP A 236 -10.10 7.49 17.53
N THR A 237 -10.28 8.32 16.49
CA THR A 237 -9.21 8.85 15.65
C THR A 237 -8.25 9.72 16.46
N GLU A 238 -8.76 10.72 17.16
CA GLU A 238 -7.95 11.67 17.96
C GLU A 238 -7.21 10.96 19.10
N ASN A 239 -7.93 10.09 19.85
CA ASN A 239 -7.34 9.30 20.94
C ASN A 239 -6.22 8.37 20.46
N LEU A 240 -6.38 7.76 19.29
CA LEU A 240 -5.35 6.88 18.74
C LEU A 240 -4.12 7.69 18.28
N VAL A 241 -4.31 8.84 17.63
CA VAL A 241 -3.22 9.76 17.26
C VAL A 241 -2.41 10.18 18.48
N GLU A 242 -3.08 10.60 19.57
CA GLU A 242 -2.40 10.99 20.80
C GLU A 242 -1.54 9.85 21.35
N LYS A 243 -2.09 8.64 21.42
CA LYS A 243 -1.36 7.44 21.88
C LYS A 243 -0.17 7.12 20.97
N LEU A 244 -0.34 7.15 19.64
CA LEU A 244 0.74 6.87 18.70
C LEU A 244 1.87 7.90 18.82
N ASN A 245 1.55 9.19 18.94
CA ASN A 245 2.55 10.24 19.10
C ASN A 245 3.31 10.09 20.44
N ARG A 246 2.66 9.70 21.54
CA ARG A 246 3.32 9.37 22.81
C ARG A 246 4.30 8.19 22.68
N HIS A 247 4.05 7.29 21.72
CA HIS A 247 4.94 6.16 21.43
C HIS A 247 5.99 6.47 20.34
N GLY A 248 6.15 7.74 19.95
CA GLY A 248 7.20 8.19 19.03
C GLY A 248 6.90 7.98 17.54
N PHE A 249 5.66 7.65 17.17
CA PHE A 249 5.22 7.67 15.78
C PHE A 249 4.79 9.07 15.38
N LYS A 250 5.04 9.46 14.12
CA LYS A 250 4.53 10.72 13.58
C LYS A 250 3.13 10.48 13.02
N ALA A 251 2.10 10.67 13.83
CA ALA A 251 0.71 10.44 13.45
C ALA A 251 -0.08 11.75 13.36
N ALA A 252 -1.00 11.84 12.39
CA ALA A 252 -1.97 12.93 12.25
C ALA A 252 -3.39 12.40 12.10
N ALA A 253 -4.38 13.19 12.57
CA ALA A 253 -5.78 12.87 12.47
C ALA A 253 -6.41 13.41 11.18
N TYR A 254 -7.41 12.68 10.62
CA TYR A 254 -8.22 13.18 9.53
C TYR A 254 -9.68 12.74 9.68
N HIS A 255 -10.58 13.66 9.89
CA HIS A 255 -12.03 13.41 9.97
C HIS A 255 -12.84 14.70 9.69
N ALA A 256 -14.12 14.53 9.38
CA ALA A 256 -14.99 15.64 8.98
C ALA A 256 -15.23 16.70 10.08
N GLY A 257 -14.90 16.41 11.34
CA GLY A 257 -14.98 17.38 12.46
C GLY A 257 -13.84 18.38 12.53
N LEU A 258 -12.72 18.13 11.81
CA LEU A 258 -11.62 19.09 11.70
C LEU A 258 -11.97 20.21 10.73
N SER A 259 -11.37 21.39 10.90
CA SER A 259 -11.50 22.49 9.94
C SER A 259 -10.97 22.10 8.56
N ALA A 260 -11.44 22.75 7.51
CA ALA A 260 -10.97 22.48 6.14
C ALA A 260 -9.46 22.69 6.02
N ASP A 261 -8.92 23.71 6.69
CA ASP A 261 -7.49 24.02 6.66
C ASP A 261 -6.67 22.96 7.39
N THR A 262 -7.09 22.51 8.58
CA THR A 262 -6.42 21.43 9.32
C THR A 262 -6.44 20.11 8.53
N ARG A 263 -7.55 19.79 7.87
CA ARG A 263 -7.63 18.61 7.00
C ARG A 263 -6.65 18.70 5.85
N ARG A 264 -6.57 19.85 5.19
CA ARG A 264 -5.63 20.10 4.09
C ARG A 264 -4.19 19.98 4.56
N GLU A 265 -3.85 20.64 5.67
CA GLU A 265 -2.51 20.59 6.25
C GLU A 265 -2.08 19.17 6.61
N ASN A 266 -2.92 18.43 7.34
CA ASN A 266 -2.60 17.05 7.72
C ASN A 266 -2.46 16.12 6.50
N GLN A 267 -3.30 16.30 5.48
CA GLN A 267 -3.19 15.58 4.21
C GLN A 267 -1.88 15.91 3.50
N ASP A 268 -1.54 17.19 3.35
CA ASP A 268 -0.31 17.65 2.71
C ASP A 268 0.94 17.13 3.45
N ARG A 269 0.94 17.14 4.77
CA ARG A 269 2.02 16.58 5.59
C ARG A 269 2.19 15.07 5.38
N PHE A 270 1.09 14.32 5.28
CA PHE A 270 1.14 12.89 4.97
C PHE A 270 1.64 12.61 3.56
N ILE A 271 1.16 13.38 2.57
CA ILE A 271 1.58 13.26 1.17
C ILE A 271 3.07 13.60 1.00
N ARG A 272 3.60 14.52 1.81
CA ARG A 272 5.00 14.97 1.79
C ARG A 272 5.94 14.15 2.68
N ASP A 273 5.49 13.03 3.24
CA ASP A 273 6.27 12.16 4.16
C ASP A 273 6.72 12.89 5.45
N GLU A 274 6.05 13.95 5.86
CA GLU A 274 6.28 14.64 7.14
C GLU A 274 5.57 13.93 8.30
N VAL A 275 4.53 13.17 7.98
CA VAL A 275 3.75 12.30 8.86
C VAL A 275 3.74 10.90 8.27
N ASP A 276 4.11 9.90 9.07
CA ASP A 276 4.20 8.51 8.64
C ASP A 276 2.85 7.79 8.75
N VAL A 277 2.00 8.18 9.72
CA VAL A 277 0.75 7.50 10.02
C VAL A 277 -0.44 8.45 9.93
N MET A 278 -1.35 8.20 9.02
CA MET A 278 -2.64 8.88 8.98
C MET A 278 -3.69 8.05 9.69
N VAL A 279 -4.24 8.56 10.79
CA VAL A 279 -5.38 7.94 11.48
C VAL A 279 -6.64 8.69 11.07
N ALA A 280 -7.63 7.99 10.54
CA ALA A 280 -8.74 8.66 9.90
C ALA A 280 -10.07 7.94 10.05
N THR A 281 -11.16 8.69 9.90
CA THR A 281 -12.47 8.10 9.57
C THR A 281 -12.57 7.88 8.05
N ILE A 282 -13.70 7.34 7.58
CA ILE A 282 -14.01 7.20 6.14
C ILE A 282 -13.92 8.53 5.35
N ALA A 283 -13.87 9.68 6.05
CA ALA A 283 -13.67 10.99 5.42
C ALA A 283 -12.28 11.11 4.75
N PHE A 284 -11.29 10.33 5.17
CA PHE A 284 -10.00 10.18 4.49
C PHE A 284 -10.16 9.09 3.43
N GLY A 285 -10.98 9.41 2.46
CA GLY A 285 -11.45 8.46 1.47
C GLY A 285 -10.96 8.82 0.08
N MET A 286 -11.88 9.14 -0.81
CA MET A 286 -11.58 9.52 -2.18
C MET A 286 -10.58 10.68 -2.24
N GLY A 287 -9.70 10.69 -3.23
CA GLY A 287 -8.76 11.79 -3.48
C GLY A 287 -7.36 11.62 -2.93
N ILE A 288 -7.00 10.48 -2.32
CA ILE A 288 -5.64 10.22 -1.88
C ILE A 288 -4.96 9.29 -2.86
N ASP A 289 -3.98 9.82 -3.56
CA ASP A 289 -3.23 9.08 -4.59
C ASP A 289 -1.76 8.84 -4.21
N LYS A 290 -1.48 8.72 -2.90
CA LYS A 290 -0.15 8.36 -2.40
C LYS A 290 0.17 6.90 -2.77
N PRO A 291 1.20 6.65 -3.60
CA PRO A 291 1.46 5.32 -4.15
C PRO A 291 2.10 4.33 -3.18
N ASP A 292 2.81 4.84 -2.19
CA ASP A 292 3.77 4.12 -1.33
C ASP A 292 3.25 3.82 0.07
N VAL A 293 1.94 3.68 0.26
CA VAL A 293 1.34 3.22 1.52
C VAL A 293 1.62 1.72 1.70
N ARG A 294 2.34 1.37 2.76
CA ARG A 294 2.75 -0.03 3.02
C ARG A 294 1.80 -0.78 3.95
N LEU A 295 0.99 -0.07 4.73
CA LEU A 295 0.09 -0.69 5.70
C LEU A 295 -1.24 0.05 5.75
N VAL A 296 -2.34 -0.68 5.65
CA VAL A 296 -3.70 -0.19 5.94
C VAL A 296 -4.30 -1.03 7.06
N ILE A 297 -4.69 -0.37 8.15
CA ILE A 297 -5.33 -1.02 9.30
C ILE A 297 -6.77 -0.53 9.41
N HIS A 298 -7.72 -1.44 9.47
CA HIS A 298 -9.09 -1.15 9.91
C HIS A 298 -9.20 -1.44 11.39
N HIS A 299 -9.26 -0.37 12.21
CA HIS A 299 -9.41 -0.46 13.67
C HIS A 299 -10.85 -0.74 14.10
N GLY A 300 -11.77 -0.89 13.16
CA GLY A 300 -13.17 -1.28 13.34
C GLY A 300 -13.76 -1.79 12.04
N LEU A 301 -15.01 -2.29 12.11
CA LEU A 301 -15.71 -2.82 10.95
C LEU A 301 -15.97 -1.73 9.90
N PRO A 302 -15.59 -1.92 8.63
CA PRO A 302 -16.02 -1.06 7.53
C PRO A 302 -17.54 -1.20 7.32
N LYS A 303 -18.14 -0.23 6.61
CA LYS A 303 -19.59 -0.23 6.36
C LYS A 303 -20.02 -1.27 5.33
N SER A 304 -19.14 -1.57 4.38
CA SER A 304 -19.41 -2.52 3.28
C SER A 304 -18.11 -3.13 2.76
N ILE A 305 -18.22 -4.20 1.98
CA ILE A 305 -17.07 -4.82 1.28
C ILE A 305 -16.51 -3.88 0.21
N GLU A 306 -17.33 -3.10 -0.48
CA GLU A 306 -16.87 -2.10 -1.45
C GLU A 306 -16.00 -1.03 -0.77
N GLY A 307 -16.49 -0.47 0.36
CA GLY A 307 -15.74 0.49 1.17
C GLY A 307 -14.41 -0.10 1.63
N TYR A 308 -14.44 -1.31 2.20
CA TYR A 308 -13.22 -2.03 2.61
C TYR A 308 -12.23 -2.22 1.45
N TYR A 309 -12.72 -2.66 0.29
CA TYR A 309 -11.88 -2.85 -0.90
C TYR A 309 -11.28 -1.53 -1.39
N GLN A 310 -12.04 -0.44 -1.38
CA GLN A 310 -11.57 0.89 -1.76
C GLN A 310 -10.51 1.43 -0.78
N GLU A 311 -10.73 1.26 0.53
CA GLU A 311 -9.84 1.70 1.59
C GLU A 311 -8.53 0.90 1.59
N THR A 312 -8.60 -0.43 1.47
CA THR A 312 -7.42 -1.30 1.30
C THR A 312 -6.71 -1.06 -0.04
N GLY A 313 -7.45 -0.68 -1.07
CA GLY A 313 -6.92 -0.33 -2.40
C GLY A 313 -5.96 0.86 -2.41
N ARG A 314 -5.86 1.64 -1.31
CA ARG A 314 -4.87 2.71 -1.13
C ARG A 314 -3.48 2.18 -0.89
N ALA A 315 -3.37 0.96 -0.38
CA ALA A 315 -2.09 0.30 -0.15
C ALA A 315 -1.41 -0.10 -1.48
N GLY A 316 -0.10 0.04 -1.54
CA GLY A 316 0.74 -0.50 -2.61
C GLY A 316 0.31 -0.15 -4.04
N ARG A 317 -0.07 1.10 -4.31
CA ARG A 317 -0.46 1.54 -5.67
C ARG A 317 0.70 1.51 -6.66
N ASP A 318 1.92 1.58 -6.16
CA ASP A 318 3.17 1.42 -6.91
C ASP A 318 3.46 -0.03 -7.32
N GLY A 319 2.64 -0.99 -6.87
CA GLY A 319 2.80 -2.42 -7.12
C GLY A 319 3.73 -3.15 -6.15
N LEU A 320 4.36 -2.42 -5.21
CA LEU A 320 5.17 -3.04 -4.16
C LEU A 320 4.28 -3.70 -3.10
N PRO A 321 4.81 -4.72 -2.35
CA PRO A 321 4.07 -5.40 -1.30
C PRO A 321 3.52 -4.44 -0.24
N ALA A 322 2.27 -4.65 0.17
CA ALA A 322 1.63 -3.90 1.25
C ALA A 322 0.65 -4.79 2.03
N ARG A 323 0.44 -4.48 3.31
CA ARG A 323 -0.44 -5.24 4.20
C ARG A 323 -1.75 -4.52 4.44
N CYS A 324 -2.84 -5.28 4.49
CA CYS A 324 -4.19 -4.82 4.82
C CYS A 324 -4.70 -5.67 5.99
N VAL A 325 -4.86 -5.05 7.15
CA VAL A 325 -5.23 -5.74 8.39
C VAL A 325 -6.59 -5.23 8.89
N LEU A 326 -7.53 -6.14 9.11
CA LEU A 326 -8.80 -5.86 9.78
C LEU A 326 -8.74 -6.34 11.23
N LEU A 327 -8.81 -5.42 12.19
CA LEU A 327 -9.00 -5.75 13.60
C LEU A 327 -10.49 -6.01 13.85
N PHE A 328 -10.83 -7.30 13.93
CA PHE A 328 -12.21 -7.76 13.95
C PHE A 328 -12.72 -8.00 15.37
N SER A 329 -13.87 -7.41 15.68
CA SER A 329 -14.67 -7.73 16.86
C SER A 329 -16.17 -7.71 16.51
N TYR A 330 -16.91 -8.71 16.90
CA TYR A 330 -18.37 -8.71 16.75
C TYR A 330 -19.04 -7.53 17.48
N ALA A 331 -18.44 -7.07 18.56
CA ALA A 331 -18.94 -5.90 19.30
C ALA A 331 -19.02 -4.63 18.46
N ASP A 332 -18.20 -4.51 17.42
CA ASP A 332 -18.25 -3.34 16.51
C ASP A 332 -19.54 -3.33 15.66
N LYS A 333 -20.24 -4.46 15.51
CA LYS A 333 -21.55 -4.54 14.85
C LYS A 333 -22.57 -3.60 15.50
N PHE A 334 -22.62 -3.59 16.85
CA PHE A 334 -23.58 -2.75 17.57
C PHE A 334 -23.40 -1.26 17.28
N LYS A 335 -22.16 -0.83 17.04
CA LYS A 335 -21.86 0.55 16.64
C LYS A 335 -22.41 0.86 15.23
N GLN A 336 -22.25 -0.07 14.30
CA GLN A 336 -22.78 0.07 12.93
C GLN A 336 -24.32 0.02 12.94
N ASP A 337 -24.92 -0.92 13.67
CA ASP A 337 -26.38 -1.05 13.80
C ASP A 337 -27.03 0.25 14.34
N TYR A 338 -26.36 0.95 15.25
CA TYR A 338 -26.85 2.24 15.75
C TYR A 338 -27.02 3.28 14.63
N PHE A 339 -26.05 3.38 13.72
CA PHE A 339 -26.13 4.32 12.60
C PHE A 339 -27.10 3.84 11.51
N ILE A 340 -27.19 2.54 11.28
CA ILE A 340 -28.13 1.99 10.31
C ILE A 340 -29.57 2.25 10.76
N ARG A 341 -29.88 2.14 12.04
CA ARG A 341 -31.21 2.44 12.58
C ARG A 341 -31.60 3.92 12.45
N ALA A 342 -30.64 4.81 12.31
CA ALA A 342 -30.88 6.24 12.10
C ALA A 342 -31.21 6.60 10.64
N ILE A 343 -31.10 5.66 9.71
CA ILE A 343 -31.48 5.85 8.29
C ILE A 343 -33.00 5.87 8.21
N SER A 344 -33.56 6.93 7.64
CA SER A 344 -35.00 7.15 7.56
C SER A 344 -35.68 6.32 6.48
N ASP A 345 -34.99 6.05 5.36
CA ASP A 345 -35.50 5.26 4.26
C ASP A 345 -35.40 3.75 4.59
N PRO A 346 -36.50 3.01 4.63
CA PRO A 346 -36.48 1.57 4.97
C PRO A 346 -35.70 0.72 3.97
N GLU A 347 -35.70 1.07 2.69
CA GLU A 347 -34.98 0.32 1.67
C GLU A 347 -33.46 0.57 1.77
N GLU A 348 -33.05 1.82 2.00
CA GLU A 348 -31.65 2.17 2.27
C GLU A 348 -31.16 1.50 3.57
N GLN A 349 -32.00 1.49 4.61
CA GLN A 349 -31.70 0.82 5.88
C GLN A 349 -31.47 -0.69 5.69
N ARG A 350 -32.35 -1.35 4.93
CA ARG A 350 -32.23 -2.79 4.62
C ARG A 350 -30.94 -3.08 3.85
N GLN A 351 -30.64 -2.27 2.83
CA GLN A 351 -29.41 -2.41 2.05
C GLN A 351 -28.15 -2.22 2.90
N ALA A 352 -28.14 -1.23 3.80
CA ALA A 352 -27.05 -1.01 4.73
C ALA A 352 -26.83 -2.21 5.67
N GLN A 353 -27.93 -2.83 6.13
CA GLN A 353 -27.89 -4.02 6.98
C GLN A 353 -27.30 -5.22 6.21
N GLU A 354 -27.72 -5.45 4.96
CA GLU A 354 -27.21 -6.52 4.10
C GLU A 354 -25.70 -6.36 3.85
N LYS A 355 -25.26 -5.13 3.55
CA LYS A 355 -23.82 -4.81 3.38
C LYS A 355 -23.01 -5.08 4.65
N LEU A 356 -23.52 -4.69 5.81
CA LEU A 356 -22.86 -4.97 7.09
C LEU A 356 -22.75 -6.48 7.36
N GLU A 357 -23.79 -7.25 7.05
CA GLU A 357 -23.77 -8.71 7.22
C GLU A 357 -22.68 -9.37 6.35
N GLN A 358 -22.47 -8.90 5.13
CA GLN A 358 -21.40 -9.38 4.26
C GLN A 358 -20.01 -9.09 4.84
N VAL A 359 -19.81 -7.94 5.49
CA VAL A 359 -18.56 -7.62 6.19
C VAL A 359 -18.33 -8.55 7.38
N LEU A 360 -19.38 -8.85 8.14
CA LEU A 360 -19.29 -9.81 9.25
C LEU A 360 -18.93 -11.21 8.75
N GLN A 361 -19.56 -11.67 7.67
CA GLN A 361 -19.23 -12.94 7.02
C GLN A 361 -17.76 -12.97 6.57
N TYR A 362 -17.25 -11.89 6.00
CA TYR A 362 -15.83 -11.75 5.67
C TYR A 362 -14.94 -11.87 6.92
N GLY A 363 -15.32 -11.23 8.02
CA GLY A 363 -14.59 -11.31 9.30
C GLY A 363 -14.49 -12.74 9.83
N TYR A 364 -15.58 -13.51 9.76
CA TYR A 364 -15.64 -14.91 10.20
C TYR A 364 -15.10 -15.92 9.17
N TRP A 365 -14.90 -15.50 7.91
CA TRP A 365 -14.46 -16.41 6.85
C TRP A 365 -13.12 -17.04 7.19
N LYS A 366 -13.00 -18.38 7.05
CA LYS A 366 -11.76 -19.14 7.32
C LYS A 366 -10.99 -19.52 6.06
N GLY A 367 -11.58 -19.31 4.90
CA GLY A 367 -10.93 -19.58 3.62
C GLY A 367 -10.13 -18.38 3.09
N CYS A 368 -9.70 -18.48 1.85
CA CYS A 368 -8.94 -17.43 1.18
C CYS A 368 -9.69 -16.09 1.17
N ARG A 369 -9.12 -15.06 1.83
CA ARG A 369 -9.68 -13.70 1.91
C ARG A 369 -9.84 -13.07 0.54
N ARG A 370 -8.84 -13.25 -0.32
CA ARG A 370 -8.85 -12.74 -1.68
C ARG A 370 -10.00 -13.33 -2.51
N ARG A 371 -10.22 -14.65 -2.42
CA ARG A 371 -11.35 -15.30 -3.09
C ARG A 371 -12.69 -14.72 -2.64
N TYR A 372 -12.85 -14.44 -1.35
CA TYR A 372 -14.07 -13.83 -0.85
C TYR A 372 -14.31 -12.45 -1.49
N LEU A 373 -13.28 -11.59 -1.50
CA LEU A 373 -13.38 -10.24 -2.09
C LEU A 373 -13.66 -10.30 -3.59
N LEU A 374 -12.97 -11.14 -4.34
CA LEU A 374 -13.15 -11.26 -5.79
C LEU A 374 -14.54 -11.82 -6.15
N LYS A 375 -15.01 -12.83 -5.40
CA LYS A 375 -16.36 -13.37 -5.56
C LYS A 375 -17.45 -12.30 -5.33
N TYR A 376 -17.22 -11.40 -4.38
CA TYR A 376 -18.13 -10.28 -4.15
C TYR A 376 -18.29 -9.40 -5.39
N PHE A 377 -17.22 -9.17 -6.14
CA PHE A 377 -17.22 -8.41 -7.40
C PHE A 377 -17.56 -9.27 -8.63
N ASN A 378 -18.07 -10.50 -8.42
CA ASN A 378 -18.41 -11.45 -9.47
C ASN A 378 -17.19 -11.89 -10.31
N GLU A 379 -16.03 -11.99 -9.68
CA GLU A 379 -14.80 -12.49 -10.28
C GLU A 379 -14.42 -13.84 -9.65
N GLU A 380 -14.21 -14.86 -10.47
CA GLU A 380 -13.74 -16.15 -10.03
C GLU A 380 -12.24 -16.15 -9.76
N TYR A 381 -11.81 -16.81 -8.69
CA TYR A 381 -10.40 -16.99 -8.35
C TYR A 381 -10.06 -18.49 -8.29
N PRO A 382 -8.88 -18.91 -8.84
CA PRO A 382 -8.48 -20.30 -8.87
C PRO A 382 -8.57 -21.03 -7.53
N SER A 383 -8.83 -22.34 -7.55
CA SER A 383 -9.14 -23.14 -6.37
C SER A 383 -8.01 -23.29 -5.35
N GLY A 384 -6.74 -23.05 -5.72
CA GLY A 384 -5.56 -23.28 -4.89
C GLY A 384 -5.28 -22.27 -3.78
N GLY A 385 -6.11 -21.21 -3.63
CA GLY A 385 -5.83 -20.12 -2.69
C GLY A 385 -4.82 -19.10 -3.23
N CYS A 386 -4.61 -17.97 -2.51
CA CYS A 386 -3.77 -16.88 -3.00
C CYS A 386 -2.31 -16.91 -2.46
N GLY A 387 -2.01 -17.76 -1.48
CA GLY A 387 -0.69 -17.80 -0.83
C GLY A 387 -0.29 -16.53 -0.08
N ASN A 388 -1.18 -15.50 -0.01
CA ASN A 388 -0.87 -14.18 0.54
C ASN A 388 -2.05 -13.62 1.37
N CYS A 389 -2.66 -14.45 2.23
CA CYS A 389 -3.66 -14.04 3.21
C CYS A 389 -3.68 -15.01 4.39
N ASP A 390 -4.23 -14.60 5.53
CA ASP A 390 -4.33 -15.41 6.74
C ASP A 390 -5.12 -16.72 6.57
N GLY A 391 -6.02 -16.80 5.61
CA GLY A 391 -6.75 -18.03 5.27
C GLY A 391 -5.97 -19.01 4.38
N CYS A 392 -4.82 -18.62 3.82
CA CYS A 392 -3.98 -19.45 2.95
C CYS A 392 -2.62 -19.77 3.56
N THR A 393 -2.07 -18.86 4.37
CA THR A 393 -0.71 -18.93 4.90
C THR A 393 -0.73 -18.52 6.37
N ALA A 394 -0.08 -19.30 7.23
CA ALA A 394 0.15 -18.87 8.59
C ALA A 394 1.18 -17.72 8.58
N PHE A 395 0.76 -16.51 8.90
CA PHE A 395 1.71 -15.42 9.13
C PHE A 395 2.49 -15.66 10.43
N ALA A 396 3.74 -15.18 10.47
CA ALA A 396 4.53 -15.23 11.69
C ALA A 396 3.75 -14.53 12.83
N PRO A 397 3.73 -15.09 14.05
CA PRO A 397 3.08 -14.46 15.18
C PRO A 397 3.58 -13.02 15.38
N LEU A 398 2.65 -12.08 15.53
CA LEU A 398 3.00 -10.69 15.82
C LEU A 398 3.61 -10.60 17.21
N VAL A 399 4.85 -10.12 17.30
CA VAL A 399 5.51 -9.89 18.58
C VAL A 399 4.93 -8.63 19.20
N LEU A 400 4.07 -8.79 20.20
CA LEU A 400 3.47 -7.65 20.88
C LEU A 400 4.49 -7.03 21.85
N PRO A 401 4.71 -5.69 21.86
CA PRO A 401 5.59 -5.03 22.82
C PRO A 401 5.09 -5.27 24.25
N GLU A 402 6.01 -5.40 25.21
CA GLU A 402 5.66 -5.52 26.63
C GLU A 402 4.84 -4.30 27.10
N ALA A 403 3.90 -4.52 28.01
CA ALA A 403 3.09 -3.45 28.57
C ALA A 403 4.01 -2.42 29.28
N GLY A 404 4.05 -1.18 28.77
CA GLY A 404 4.83 -0.08 29.35
C GLY A 404 6.25 0.15 28.80
N ARG A 405 6.73 -0.69 27.89
CA ARG A 405 8.06 -0.50 27.28
C ARG A 405 7.94 -0.47 25.73
N VAL A 406 8.05 0.70 25.14
CA VAL A 406 8.26 0.81 23.70
C VAL A 406 9.75 0.63 23.44
N VAL A 407 10.15 -0.59 23.16
CA VAL A 407 11.43 -0.84 22.51
C VAL A 407 11.17 -0.62 21.03
N LEU A 408 11.61 0.52 20.51
CA LEU A 408 11.69 0.72 19.08
C LEU A 408 12.79 -0.24 18.57
N PRO A 409 12.46 -1.32 17.85
CA PRO A 409 13.49 -2.17 17.31
C PRO A 409 14.35 -1.34 16.35
N ALA A 410 15.67 -1.48 16.51
CA ALA A 410 16.61 -1.00 15.50
C ALA A 410 16.19 -1.59 14.14
N ARG A 411 16.34 -0.82 13.06
CA ARG A 411 16.10 -1.27 11.68
C ARG A 411 16.80 -2.62 11.45
N ALA A 412 16.07 -3.71 11.62
CA ALA A 412 16.49 -4.99 11.09
C ALA A 412 16.15 -4.94 9.58
N GLY A 413 17.16 -4.86 8.74
CA GLY A 413 17.00 -5.02 7.30
C GLY A 413 16.34 -6.36 7.03
N ARG A 414 15.05 -6.38 6.77
CA ARG A 414 14.38 -7.56 6.23
C ARG A 414 14.86 -7.74 4.80
N ALA A 415 15.67 -8.76 4.59
CA ALA A 415 15.81 -9.38 3.27
C ALA A 415 14.38 -9.75 2.82
N GLY A 416 13.89 -9.11 1.76
CA GLY A 416 12.55 -9.31 1.26
C GLY A 416 12.35 -10.75 0.81
N ALA A 417 11.47 -11.46 1.51
CA ALA A 417 10.86 -12.68 0.99
C ALA A 417 9.77 -12.26 -0.01
N GLY A 418 10.14 -12.14 -1.26
CA GLY A 418 9.25 -11.84 -2.38
C GLY A 418 10.11 -11.47 -3.58
N GLY A 419 10.12 -12.31 -4.64
CA GLY A 419 10.96 -12.21 -5.82
C GLY A 419 10.91 -10.83 -6.50
N GLY A 420 11.78 -9.94 -6.06
CA GLY A 420 12.12 -8.69 -6.66
C GLY A 420 13.63 -8.57 -6.64
N ASP A 421 14.22 -8.03 -7.69
CA ASP A 421 15.66 -7.86 -7.85
C ASP A 421 16.28 -7.30 -6.58
N ALA A 422 17.34 -7.96 -6.10
CA ALA A 422 18.13 -7.48 -4.96
C ALA A 422 18.69 -6.09 -5.33
N TYR A 423 18.40 -5.08 -4.53
CA TYR A 423 18.90 -3.72 -4.73
C TYR A 423 19.76 -3.28 -3.54
N ASP A 424 20.66 -2.34 -3.76
CA ASP A 424 21.48 -1.77 -2.71
C ASP A 424 20.65 -0.85 -1.79
N GLN A 425 20.46 -1.28 -0.55
CA GLN A 425 19.66 -0.56 0.43
C GLN A 425 20.28 0.79 0.81
N ALA A 426 21.62 0.89 0.90
CA ALA A 426 22.30 2.12 1.26
C ALA A 426 22.13 3.17 0.16
N LEU A 427 22.29 2.77 -1.11
CA LEU A 427 22.03 3.62 -2.26
C LEU A 427 20.56 4.04 -2.34
N PHE A 428 19.62 3.12 -2.10
CA PHE A 428 18.19 3.45 -2.07
C PHE A 428 17.88 4.56 -1.06
N GLU A 429 18.42 4.49 0.16
CA GLU A 429 18.19 5.52 1.18
C GLU A 429 18.85 6.86 0.80
N GLU A 430 20.00 6.85 0.13
CA GLU A 430 20.64 8.06 -0.39
C GLU A 430 19.79 8.71 -1.49
N LEU A 431 19.30 7.91 -2.46
CA LEU A 431 18.38 8.36 -3.51
C LEU A 431 17.06 8.89 -2.92
N ARG A 432 16.52 8.22 -1.90
CA ARG A 432 15.30 8.66 -1.17
C ARG A 432 15.53 10.00 -0.48
N SER A 433 16.69 10.21 0.13
CA SER A 433 17.04 11.49 0.75
C SER A 433 17.15 12.61 -0.29
N ALA A 434 17.81 12.37 -1.42
CA ALA A 434 17.92 13.33 -2.53
C ALA A 434 16.54 13.67 -3.12
N ARG A 435 15.69 12.66 -3.34
CA ARG A 435 14.30 12.85 -3.76
C ARG A 435 13.54 13.79 -2.83
N MET A 436 13.67 13.58 -1.51
CA MET A 436 13.01 14.42 -0.51
C MET A 436 13.47 15.88 -0.59
N GLN A 437 14.76 16.12 -0.82
CA GLN A 437 15.32 17.47 -0.96
C GLN A 437 14.77 18.16 -2.22
N GLU A 438 14.78 17.47 -3.37
CA GLU A 438 14.25 18.01 -4.61
C GLU A 438 12.74 18.23 -4.57
N ALA A 439 11.99 17.35 -3.92
CA ALA A 439 10.56 17.52 -3.72
C ALA A 439 10.23 18.77 -2.90
N ARG A 440 10.98 19.02 -1.81
CA ARG A 440 10.84 20.25 -1.00
C ARG A 440 11.19 21.50 -1.79
N ARG A 441 12.26 21.45 -2.59
CA ARG A 441 12.68 22.57 -3.43
C ARG A 441 11.65 22.91 -4.51
N ALA A 442 11.03 21.89 -5.10
CA ALA A 442 10.02 22.03 -6.13
C ALA A 442 8.60 22.27 -5.56
N GLY A 443 8.39 22.14 -4.24
CA GLY A 443 7.08 22.28 -3.60
C GLY A 443 6.10 21.16 -3.92
N VAL A 444 6.59 20.00 -4.38
CA VAL A 444 5.78 18.85 -4.82
C VAL A 444 5.93 17.65 -3.87
N PRO A 445 4.98 16.72 -3.86
CA PRO A 445 5.12 15.45 -3.17
C PRO A 445 6.34 14.64 -3.66
N PRO A 446 7.05 13.89 -2.78
CA PRO A 446 8.26 13.15 -3.15
C PRO A 446 8.05 12.15 -4.29
N TYR A 447 6.92 11.47 -4.33
CA TYR A 447 6.61 10.49 -5.38
C TYR A 447 6.39 11.11 -6.77
N ILE A 448 6.13 12.42 -6.87
CA ILE A 448 6.05 13.13 -8.15
C ILE A 448 7.44 13.25 -8.78
N VAL A 449 8.49 13.44 -7.98
CA VAL A 449 9.87 13.38 -8.46
C VAL A 449 10.17 11.97 -8.96
N PHE A 450 10.19 10.98 -8.06
CA PHE A 450 10.31 9.56 -8.41
C PHE A 450 9.58 8.69 -7.37
N GLY A 451 8.85 7.66 -7.83
CA GLY A 451 8.25 6.66 -6.95
C GLY A 451 9.30 5.72 -6.34
N ASP A 452 8.96 5.05 -5.25
CA ASP A 452 9.86 4.09 -4.59
C ASP A 452 10.29 2.95 -5.51
N LYS A 453 9.37 2.46 -6.37
CA LYS A 453 9.69 1.46 -7.38
C LYS A 453 10.81 1.94 -8.33
N THR A 454 10.73 3.18 -8.78
CA THR A 454 11.75 3.82 -9.64
C THR A 454 13.09 3.91 -8.92
N LEU A 455 13.12 4.35 -7.65
CA LEU A 455 14.35 4.44 -6.87
C LEU A 455 14.97 3.06 -6.58
N LYS A 456 14.16 2.04 -6.31
CA LYS A 456 14.63 0.66 -6.14
C LYS A 456 15.24 0.12 -7.43
N GLU A 457 14.62 0.39 -8.57
CA GLU A 457 15.16 0.01 -9.87
C GLU A 457 16.48 0.75 -10.18
N MET A 458 16.60 2.04 -9.84
CA MET A 458 17.88 2.77 -9.92
C MET A 458 18.96 2.14 -9.03
N ALA A 459 18.62 1.76 -7.80
CA ALA A 459 19.54 1.13 -6.86
C ALA A 459 19.93 -0.31 -7.25
N ALA A 460 19.12 -1.00 -8.06
CA ALA A 460 19.41 -2.32 -8.60
C ALA A 460 20.25 -2.25 -9.89
N ARG A 461 19.88 -1.36 -10.83
CA ARG A 461 20.46 -1.31 -12.17
C ARG A 461 21.65 -0.35 -12.30
N LEU A 462 21.87 0.53 -11.34
CA LEU A 462 22.97 1.50 -11.27
C LEU A 462 23.16 2.33 -12.56
N PRO A 463 22.15 3.08 -13.05
CA PRO A 463 22.23 3.82 -14.31
C PRO A 463 23.21 4.99 -14.20
N GLN A 464 24.28 5.00 -15.00
CA GLN A 464 25.33 6.03 -14.98
C GLN A 464 25.31 6.96 -16.19
N THR A 465 24.53 6.64 -17.23
CA THR A 465 24.38 7.42 -18.44
C THR A 465 22.92 7.84 -18.64
N ALA A 466 22.69 8.91 -19.39
CA ALA A 466 21.34 9.36 -19.72
C ALA A 466 20.51 8.27 -20.42
N ALA A 467 21.13 7.48 -21.30
CA ALA A 467 20.47 6.37 -21.98
C ALA A 467 20.01 5.29 -20.97
N ALA A 468 20.90 4.82 -20.09
CA ALA A 468 20.57 3.85 -19.06
C ALA A 468 19.55 4.40 -18.05
N PHE A 469 19.58 5.69 -17.73
CA PHE A 469 18.63 6.34 -16.85
C PHE A 469 17.23 6.41 -17.46
N MET A 470 17.13 6.59 -18.78
CA MET A 470 15.87 6.55 -19.53
C MET A 470 15.24 5.16 -19.58
N GLU A 471 16.00 4.09 -19.38
CA GLU A 471 15.47 2.72 -19.31
C GLU A 471 14.77 2.41 -17.96
N ILE A 472 14.99 3.25 -16.93
CA ILE A 472 14.35 3.08 -15.63
C ILE A 472 12.86 3.40 -15.73
N SER A 473 12.03 2.51 -15.20
CA SER A 473 10.57 2.66 -15.22
C SER A 473 10.13 3.91 -14.45
N GLY A 474 9.27 4.73 -15.07
CA GLY A 474 8.80 6.00 -14.49
C GLY A 474 9.72 7.20 -14.74
N VAL A 475 10.76 7.03 -15.54
CA VAL A 475 11.62 8.12 -16.03
C VAL A 475 11.22 8.50 -17.45
N GLY A 476 10.63 9.68 -17.62
CA GLY A 476 10.34 10.31 -18.91
C GLY A 476 11.35 11.43 -19.23
N GLU A 477 11.30 11.96 -20.46
CA GLU A 477 12.23 13.01 -20.93
C GLU A 477 12.31 14.22 -19.99
N LYS A 478 11.16 14.68 -19.47
CA LYS A 478 11.11 15.84 -18.56
C LYS A 478 11.84 15.56 -17.25
N LYS A 479 11.62 14.40 -16.65
CA LYS A 479 12.28 14.01 -15.40
C LYS A 479 13.78 13.76 -15.58
N LEU A 480 14.19 13.19 -16.72
CA LEU A 480 15.61 13.06 -17.06
C LEU A 480 16.28 14.44 -17.14
N SER A 481 15.68 15.41 -17.88
CA SER A 481 16.25 16.74 -18.00
C SER A 481 16.31 17.51 -16.69
N GLN A 482 15.35 17.30 -15.79
CA GLN A 482 15.21 18.04 -14.53
C GLN A 482 16.02 17.44 -13.40
N TYR A 483 16.04 16.10 -13.27
CA TYR A 483 16.61 15.40 -12.12
C TYR A 483 17.72 14.42 -12.47
N GLY A 484 17.86 14.04 -13.75
CA GLY A 484 18.73 12.94 -14.18
C GLY A 484 20.19 13.12 -13.74
N GLU A 485 20.77 14.32 -13.93
CA GLU A 485 22.16 14.57 -13.58
C GLU A 485 22.45 14.37 -12.08
N LEU A 486 21.55 14.89 -11.20
CA LEU A 486 21.70 14.74 -9.76
C LEU A 486 21.69 13.25 -9.34
N PHE A 487 20.69 12.50 -9.83
CA PHE A 487 20.53 11.10 -9.43
C PHE A 487 21.61 10.20 -10.04
N MET A 488 22.02 10.43 -11.28
CA MET A 488 23.16 9.72 -11.90
C MET A 488 24.46 9.98 -11.17
N ASN A 489 24.70 11.20 -10.67
CA ASN A 489 25.89 11.52 -9.89
C ASN A 489 25.92 10.80 -8.56
N ILE A 490 24.79 10.61 -7.88
CA ILE A 490 24.68 9.80 -6.66
C ILE A 490 25.05 8.35 -6.99
N VAL A 491 24.46 7.79 -8.04
CA VAL A 491 24.73 6.41 -8.50
C VAL A 491 26.22 6.22 -8.87
N ARG A 492 26.82 7.15 -9.63
CA ARG A 492 28.25 7.10 -10.02
C ARG A 492 29.15 7.14 -8.81
N ARG A 493 28.89 8.05 -7.85
CA ARG A 493 29.65 8.16 -6.60
C ARG A 493 29.59 6.88 -5.80
N HIS A 494 28.39 6.28 -5.66
CA HIS A 494 28.19 5.03 -4.95
C HIS A 494 28.92 3.87 -5.64
N ALA A 495 28.85 3.76 -6.97
CA ALA A 495 29.55 2.75 -7.75
C ALA A 495 31.09 2.89 -7.61
N LEU A 496 31.62 4.11 -7.65
CA LEU A 496 33.04 4.38 -7.44
C LEU A 496 33.48 4.02 -6.00
N ALA A 497 32.66 4.30 -4.99
CA ALA A 497 32.94 3.94 -3.61
C ALA A 497 32.99 2.41 -3.41
N GLN A 498 32.15 1.65 -4.11
CA GLN A 498 32.21 0.19 -4.12
C GLN A 498 33.48 -0.35 -4.81
N LEU A 499 33.95 0.31 -5.88
CA LEU A 499 35.18 -0.07 -6.57
C LEU A 499 36.45 0.33 -5.80
N SER A 500 36.39 1.41 -5.02
CA SER A 500 37.52 1.91 -4.21
C SER A 500 37.56 1.33 -2.81
N ALA A 501 36.51 0.67 -2.34
CA ALA A 501 36.57 -0.14 -1.13
C ALA A 501 37.59 -1.27 -1.38
N PRO A 502 38.67 -1.42 -0.56
CA PRO A 502 39.59 -2.53 -0.75
C PRO A 502 38.73 -3.79 -0.75
N SER A 503 38.86 -4.58 -1.80
CA SER A 503 38.18 -5.87 -1.92
C SER A 503 38.62 -6.68 -0.71
N ARG A 504 37.82 -6.66 0.36
CA ARG A 504 37.91 -7.69 1.38
C ARG A 504 37.69 -8.98 0.61
N PRO A 505 38.68 -9.87 0.54
CA PRO A 505 38.43 -11.15 -0.08
C PRO A 505 37.17 -11.67 0.59
N ALA A 506 36.14 -12.03 -0.21
CA ALA A 506 34.98 -12.69 0.30
C ALA A 506 35.48 -13.91 1.05
N ALA A 507 35.55 -13.82 2.37
CA ALA A 507 35.73 -14.98 3.21
C ALA A 507 34.58 -15.88 2.78
N PRO A 508 34.85 -17.15 2.43
CA PRO A 508 33.78 -18.07 2.06
C PRO A 508 32.73 -17.94 3.17
N ALA A 509 31.45 -17.82 2.79
CA ALA A 509 30.36 -17.63 3.73
C ALA A 509 30.44 -18.78 4.73
N VAL A 510 31.04 -18.51 5.90
CA VAL A 510 31.23 -19.52 6.95
C VAL A 510 29.81 -19.87 7.37
N SER A 511 29.46 -21.14 7.22
CA SER A 511 28.14 -21.65 7.63
C SER A 511 27.86 -21.19 9.05
N THR A 512 26.62 -20.79 9.35
CA THR A 512 26.23 -20.40 10.71
C THR A 512 26.59 -21.46 11.76
N TYR A 513 26.72 -22.71 11.36
CA TYR A 513 27.19 -23.82 12.20
C TYR A 513 28.70 -23.78 12.40
N GLU A 514 29.47 -23.41 11.39
CA GLU A 514 30.93 -23.28 11.46
C GLU A 514 31.37 -22.17 12.43
N GLU A 515 30.63 -21.07 12.45
CA GLU A 515 30.91 -20.01 13.45
C GLU A 515 30.61 -20.47 14.88
N THR A 516 29.55 -21.29 15.10
CA THR A 516 29.31 -21.91 16.41
C THR A 516 30.41 -22.89 16.73
N ARG A 517 30.84 -23.72 15.78
CA ARG A 517 31.96 -24.68 15.94
C ARG A 517 33.22 -23.97 16.37
N ASN A 518 33.57 -22.85 15.74
CA ASN A 518 34.77 -22.06 16.12
C ASN A 518 34.68 -21.48 17.55
N CYS A 519 33.49 -21.16 18.05
CA CYS A 519 33.30 -20.76 19.44
C CYS A 519 33.43 -21.96 20.40
N LEU A 520 32.91 -23.14 20.00
CA LEU A 520 33.03 -24.37 20.80
C LEU A 520 34.47 -24.84 20.90
N LEU A 521 35.28 -24.76 19.84
CA LEU A 521 36.70 -25.05 19.84
C LEU A 521 37.54 -24.12 20.74
N GLN A 522 36.97 -22.95 21.09
CA GLN A 522 37.54 -22.01 22.06
C GLN A 522 37.01 -22.23 23.49
N GLU A 523 36.34 -23.34 23.75
CA GLU A 523 35.71 -23.69 25.03
C GLU A 523 34.78 -22.58 25.58
N MET A 524 34.09 -21.85 24.69
CA MET A 524 33.27 -20.73 25.09
C MET A 524 31.93 -21.21 25.64
N PRO A 525 31.46 -20.75 26.80
CA PRO A 525 30.18 -21.15 27.38
C PRO A 525 28.99 -20.61 26.55
N ILE A 526 27.84 -21.29 26.59
CA ILE A 526 26.68 -21.06 25.72
C ILE A 526 26.19 -19.61 25.82
N ASP A 527 26.15 -19.02 26.99
CA ASP A 527 25.76 -17.63 27.22
C ASP A 527 26.65 -16.62 26.48
N LYS A 528 27.96 -16.86 26.47
CA LYS A 528 28.94 -16.04 25.74
C LYS A 528 28.83 -16.26 24.23
N ILE A 529 28.61 -17.50 23.77
CA ILE A 529 28.36 -17.78 22.34
C ILE A 529 27.09 -17.08 21.90
N SER A 530 26.02 -17.17 22.69
CA SER A 530 24.74 -16.51 22.49
C SER A 530 24.91 -14.99 22.32
N LEU A 531 25.62 -14.35 23.25
CA LEU A 531 25.93 -12.92 23.22
C LEU A 531 26.76 -12.52 21.99
N ARG A 532 27.85 -13.28 21.71
CA ARG A 532 28.78 -13.00 20.59
C ARG A 532 28.11 -13.13 19.23
N ARG A 533 27.19 -14.09 19.09
CA ARG A 533 26.53 -14.40 17.84
C ARG A 533 25.16 -13.73 17.68
N GLY A 534 24.63 -13.12 18.73
CA GLY A 534 23.28 -12.54 18.74
C GLY A 534 22.16 -13.58 18.52
N LEU A 535 22.40 -14.83 18.94
CA LEU A 535 21.45 -15.95 18.82
C LEU A 535 20.97 -16.40 20.22
N ALA A 536 19.72 -16.87 20.30
CA ALA A 536 19.18 -17.42 21.55
C ALA A 536 19.94 -18.70 21.97
N SER A 537 20.08 -18.94 23.29
CA SER A 537 20.76 -20.13 23.84
C SER A 537 20.21 -21.44 23.29
N GLY A 538 18.89 -21.55 23.15
CA GLY A 538 18.24 -22.72 22.55
C GLY A 538 18.63 -22.95 21.07
N THR A 539 18.93 -21.89 20.30
CA THR A 539 19.44 -21.99 18.92
C THR A 539 20.88 -22.50 18.91
N ILE A 540 21.72 -22.02 19.85
CA ILE A 540 23.11 -22.50 19.99
C ILE A 540 23.12 -23.99 20.36
N ILE A 541 22.25 -24.43 21.28
CA ILE A 541 22.14 -25.84 21.66
C ILE A 541 21.70 -26.67 20.44
N GLY A 542 20.75 -26.18 19.62
CA GLY A 542 20.38 -26.84 18.36
C GLY A 542 21.53 -26.91 17.33
N HIS A 543 22.43 -25.91 17.31
CA HIS A 543 23.66 -25.99 16.50
C HIS A 543 24.62 -27.03 17.03
N ILE A 544 24.78 -27.15 18.38
CA ILE A 544 25.60 -28.17 19.01
C ILE A 544 25.08 -29.58 18.68
N GLU A 545 23.77 -29.83 18.82
CA GLU A 545 23.15 -31.10 18.46
C GLU A 545 23.50 -31.50 17.02
N LYS A 546 23.39 -30.56 16.07
CA LYS A 546 23.69 -30.82 14.65
C LYS A 546 25.19 -31.03 14.39
N LEU A 547 26.05 -30.23 15.01
CA LEU A 547 27.50 -30.35 14.87
C LEU A 547 28.01 -31.67 15.41
N LEU A 548 27.44 -32.19 16.49
CA LEU A 548 27.78 -33.50 17.05
C LEU A 548 27.30 -34.68 16.18
N LEU A 549 26.22 -34.49 15.40
CA LEU A 549 25.78 -35.45 14.38
C LEU A 549 26.75 -35.51 13.20
N GLU A 550 27.36 -34.36 12.83
CA GLU A 550 28.31 -34.24 11.71
C GLU A 550 29.75 -34.61 12.18
N ASP A 551 30.12 -34.29 13.40
CA ASP A 551 31.42 -34.58 14.00
C ASP A 551 31.26 -35.07 15.45
N PRO A 552 31.12 -36.39 15.67
CA PRO A 552 30.94 -36.95 17.01
C PRO A 552 32.15 -36.79 17.94
N HIS A 553 33.31 -36.37 17.43
CA HIS A 553 34.52 -36.13 18.20
C HIS A 553 34.69 -34.67 18.66
N LEU A 554 33.74 -33.79 18.35
CA LEU A 554 33.76 -32.39 18.81
C LEU A 554 33.64 -32.38 20.34
N ASP A 555 34.68 -31.87 21.02
CA ASP A 555 34.66 -31.79 22.46
C ASP A 555 33.77 -30.65 22.98
N VAL A 556 32.69 -31.06 23.61
CA VAL A 556 31.73 -30.18 24.28
C VAL A 556 31.58 -30.55 25.77
N SER A 557 32.52 -31.38 26.31
CA SER A 557 32.45 -31.91 27.67
C SER A 557 32.40 -30.82 28.76
N TYR A 558 33.01 -29.66 28.50
CA TYR A 558 33.00 -28.49 29.37
C TYR A 558 31.60 -27.83 29.52
N LEU A 559 30.64 -28.13 28.63
CA LEU A 559 29.26 -27.66 28.73
C LEU A 559 28.37 -28.60 29.54
N ARG A 560 28.89 -29.70 30.03
CA ARG A 560 28.13 -30.73 30.75
C ARG A 560 27.52 -30.16 32.04
N PRO A 561 26.20 -30.32 32.27
CA PRO A 561 25.59 -29.92 33.54
C PRO A 561 26.25 -30.61 34.76
N PRO A 562 26.20 -29.98 35.95
CA PRO A 562 26.70 -30.60 37.15
C PRO A 562 26.12 -32.00 37.40
N ALA A 563 26.95 -32.94 37.90
CA ALA A 563 26.60 -34.35 38.01
C ALA A 563 25.25 -34.61 38.73
N GLY A 564 24.98 -33.88 39.82
CA GLY A 564 23.74 -34.00 40.57
C GLY A 564 22.50 -33.52 39.80
N ARG A 565 22.63 -32.48 38.97
CA ARG A 565 21.55 -31.99 38.13
C ARG A 565 21.31 -32.92 36.95
N LEU A 566 22.37 -33.43 36.35
CA LEU A 566 22.30 -34.38 35.22
C LEU A 566 21.62 -35.68 35.64
N SER A 567 21.94 -36.23 36.85
CA SER A 567 21.26 -37.42 37.40
C SER A 567 19.78 -37.17 37.61
N ALA A 568 19.39 -36.05 38.24
CA ALA A 568 17.98 -35.71 38.42
C ALA A 568 17.20 -35.58 37.09
N ILE A 569 17.85 -35.01 36.07
CA ILE A 569 17.26 -34.90 34.73
C ILE A 569 17.10 -36.27 34.09
N GLN A 570 18.09 -37.17 34.24
CA GLN A 570 18.02 -38.53 33.74
C GLN A 570 16.86 -39.30 34.37
N ASP A 571 16.75 -39.27 35.70
CA ASP A 571 15.68 -39.92 36.45
C ASP A 571 14.29 -39.42 35.99
N ALA A 572 14.17 -38.11 35.71
CA ALA A 572 12.94 -37.50 35.25
C ALA A 572 12.58 -37.93 33.80
N PHE A 573 13.57 -38.11 32.92
CA PHE A 573 13.35 -38.66 31.57
C PHE A 573 12.87 -40.11 31.65
N GLU A 574 13.46 -40.94 32.50
CA GLU A 574 13.03 -42.32 32.74
C GLU A 574 11.61 -42.41 33.26
N GLN A 575 11.23 -41.52 34.18
CA GLN A 575 9.89 -41.44 34.74
C GLN A 575 8.83 -40.99 33.73
N SER A 576 9.20 -40.03 32.86
CA SER A 576 8.27 -39.49 31.85
C SER A 576 8.00 -40.44 30.70
N LYS A 577 8.75 -41.55 30.57
CA LYS A 577 8.69 -42.55 29.49
C LYS A 577 8.67 -41.95 28.08
N GLY A 578 9.26 -40.76 27.89
CA GLY A 578 9.24 -40.08 26.60
C GLY A 578 10.34 -39.03 26.47
N ARG A 579 10.63 -38.60 25.21
CA ARG A 579 11.65 -37.60 24.86
C ARG A 579 11.17 -36.14 24.93
N ALA A 580 9.93 -35.92 25.32
CA ALA A 580 9.34 -34.58 25.36
C ALA A 580 9.82 -33.83 26.62
N LEU A 581 10.25 -32.57 26.46
CA LEU A 581 10.84 -31.78 27.56
C LEU A 581 9.78 -31.26 28.54
N THR A 582 8.55 -31.05 28.13
CA THR A 582 7.48 -30.51 28.98
C THR A 582 7.14 -31.41 30.16
N PRO A 583 6.88 -32.73 29.98
CA PRO A 583 6.65 -33.62 31.11
C PRO A 583 7.87 -33.75 32.05
N VAL A 584 9.08 -33.73 31.52
CA VAL A 584 10.31 -33.77 32.33
C VAL A 584 10.42 -32.53 33.21
N ARG A 585 10.11 -31.36 32.68
CA ARG A 585 10.12 -30.11 33.46
C ARG A 585 9.02 -30.08 34.51
N GLU A 586 7.85 -30.66 34.23
CA GLU A 586 6.76 -30.78 35.23
C GLU A 586 7.17 -31.66 36.42
N ILE A 587 7.98 -32.69 36.21
CA ILE A 587 8.54 -33.55 37.28
C ILE A 587 9.61 -32.79 38.07
N LEU A 588 10.48 -32.03 37.42
CA LEU A 588 11.66 -31.37 38.03
C LEU A 588 11.36 -30.01 38.65
N GLY A 589 10.23 -29.38 38.27
CA GLY A 589 9.84 -28.02 38.72
C GLY A 589 10.50 -26.88 37.89
N GLU A 590 10.17 -25.63 38.29
CA GLU A 590 10.57 -24.43 37.55
C GLU A 590 12.07 -24.09 37.65
N ASP A 591 12.78 -24.67 38.58
CA ASP A 591 14.23 -24.46 38.75
C ASP A 591 15.10 -25.04 37.63
N TYR A 592 14.51 -25.82 36.73
CA TYR A 592 15.14 -26.38 35.55
C TYR A 592 14.63 -25.73 34.27
N SER A 593 15.52 -25.08 33.52
CA SER A 593 15.17 -24.43 32.26
C SER A 593 15.04 -25.43 31.10
N PHE A 594 14.24 -25.10 30.09
CA PHE A 594 14.16 -25.93 28.86
C PHE A 594 15.51 -26.03 28.13
N ASP A 595 16.33 -24.99 28.18
CA ASP A 595 17.68 -25.00 27.58
C ASP A 595 18.59 -25.96 28.31
N GLU A 596 18.54 -26.04 29.66
CA GLU A 596 19.30 -26.99 30.46
C GLU A 596 18.84 -28.43 30.20
N LEU A 597 17.55 -28.69 30.12
CA LEU A 597 17.02 -30.02 29.78
C LEU A 597 17.45 -30.47 28.37
N ARG A 598 17.45 -29.54 27.43
CA ARG A 598 17.92 -29.81 26.08
C ARG A 598 19.40 -30.08 25.98
N LEU A 599 20.21 -29.32 26.72
CA LEU A 599 21.62 -29.53 26.81
C LEU A 599 21.95 -30.88 27.49
N ALA A 600 21.28 -31.20 28.60
CA ALA A 600 21.47 -32.48 29.30
C ALA A 600 21.18 -33.69 28.40
N ARG A 601 20.19 -33.61 27.52
CA ARG A 601 19.82 -34.67 26.56
C ARG A 601 21.00 -35.04 25.63
N ILE A 602 21.82 -34.06 25.24
CA ILE A 602 23.04 -34.30 24.44
C ILE A 602 24.01 -35.23 25.16
N PHE A 603 24.14 -35.09 26.49
CA PHE A 603 25.08 -35.88 27.32
C PHE A 603 24.50 -37.19 27.82
N LEU A 604 23.18 -37.37 27.74
CA LEU A 604 22.50 -38.61 28.10
C LEU A 604 22.39 -39.59 26.94
N GLY A 605 22.70 -39.15 25.71
CA GLY A 605 22.66 -40.01 24.52
C GLY A 605 21.23 -40.33 24.06
N GLU A 606 20.23 -39.51 24.43
CA GLU A 606 18.81 -39.74 24.17
C GLU A 606 18.24 -38.90 22.99
#